data_718ee2359a2152cc56311cd8a24e5646
#
_entry.id   718ee2359a2152cc56311cd8a24e5646
#
_cell.length_a   1.000
_cell.length_b   1.000
_cell.length_c   1.000
_cell.angle_alpha   90.00
_cell.angle_beta   90.00
_cell.angle_gamma   90.00
#
_symmetry.space_group_name_H-M   'P 1'
#
loop_
_entity.id
_entity.type
_entity.pdbx_description
1 polymer ?
#
loop_
_entity_poly.entity_id
_entity_poly.type
_entity_poly.pdbx_seq_one_letter_code
_entity_poly.pdbx_strand_id
1 'polypeptide(L)'
;RVYCNIRLRDFDKGEGKNEVTTNMAVSFHQRGIQLGIGRNCVICHNTCMLSPEQYAATYSDTNSNRKSYTLEELLLKADEWLQNLRGIIASDDEKIEAMKAREISAQEMFTIIGMLTALRVSSETKYKEIRNLQTIPLNQAQIGRLTEKMMLTYHEQNKVTVWDFYNAATDMYKPHLLDQPMILSQNMAMVSFINQNLI
;
A
#
# COMPACT_ATOMS: atom_id res chain seq x y z
N ARG A 1 -20.87 6.66 3.33
CA ARG A 1 -19.42 6.93 3.34
C ARG A 1 -19.15 8.19 2.53
N VAL A 2 -18.31 9.06 3.05
CA VAL A 2 -17.85 10.26 2.37
C VAL A 2 -16.33 10.23 2.37
N TYR A 3 -15.73 10.58 1.23
CA TYR A 3 -14.27 10.69 1.11
C TYR A 3 -13.93 12.15 0.78
N CYS A 4 -12.83 12.60 1.32
CA CYS A 4 -12.17 13.81 0.88
C CYS A 4 -10.72 13.46 0.55
N ASN A 5 -10.27 13.83 -0.63
CA ASN A 5 -8.87 13.70 -1.03
C ASN A 5 -8.34 15.09 -1.34
N ILE A 6 -7.34 15.51 -0.58
CA ILE A 6 -6.69 16.80 -0.71
C ILE A 6 -5.36 16.58 -1.39
N ARG A 7 -5.20 17.08 -2.63
CA ARG A 7 -3.93 17.08 -3.34
C ARG A 7 -3.05 18.23 -2.84
N LEU A 8 -1.86 17.89 -2.43
CA LEU A 8 -0.86 18.84 -1.92
C LEU A 8 0.12 19.17 -3.07
N ARG A 9 -0.29 20.09 -3.96
CA ARG A 9 0.36 20.35 -5.26
C ARG A 9 1.82 20.74 -5.17
N ASP A 10 2.22 21.48 -4.14
CA ASP A 10 3.60 21.92 -3.95
C ASP A 10 4.59 20.77 -3.68
N PHE A 11 4.08 19.57 -3.51
CA PHE A 11 4.82 18.35 -3.22
C PHE A 11 4.69 17.28 -4.30
N ASP A 12 4.13 17.65 -5.45
CA ASP A 12 4.08 16.76 -6.60
C ASP A 12 5.47 16.63 -7.23
N LYS A 13 5.82 15.46 -7.74
CA LYS A 13 7.10 15.18 -8.40
C LYS A 13 6.89 14.56 -9.77
N GLY A 14 7.82 14.88 -10.68
CA GLY A 14 7.82 14.35 -12.03
C GLY A 14 6.83 15.07 -12.93
N GLU A 15 6.85 14.70 -14.19
CA GLU A 15 5.95 15.22 -15.22
C GLU A 15 5.39 14.09 -16.08
N GLY A 16 4.16 14.26 -16.56
CA GLY A 16 3.51 13.31 -17.46
C GLY A 16 3.40 11.90 -16.87
N LYS A 17 4.05 10.94 -17.53
CA LYS A 17 3.95 9.52 -17.14
C LYS A 17 4.56 9.19 -15.77
N ASN A 18 5.48 9.98 -15.29
CA ASN A 18 6.19 9.77 -14.04
C ASN A 18 5.69 10.69 -12.91
N GLU A 19 4.58 11.38 -13.14
CA GLU A 19 4.02 12.29 -12.14
C GLU A 19 3.48 11.51 -10.95
N VAL A 20 3.96 11.87 -9.76
CA VAL A 20 3.50 11.33 -8.48
C VAL A 20 2.99 12.49 -7.64
N THR A 21 1.71 12.44 -7.30
CA THR A 21 1.07 13.45 -6.46
C THR A 21 1.11 13.06 -4.99
N THR A 22 1.17 14.04 -4.12
CA THR A 22 1.04 13.85 -2.67
C THR A 22 -0.37 14.18 -2.24
N ASN A 23 -0.99 13.28 -1.51
CA ASN A 23 -2.38 13.41 -1.12
C ASN A 23 -2.59 13.11 0.36
N MET A 24 -3.48 13.90 0.99
CA MET A 24 -4.07 13.56 2.28
C MET A 24 -5.49 13.06 2.02
N ALA A 25 -5.81 11.88 2.46
CA ALA A 25 -7.12 11.27 2.33
C ALA A 25 -7.84 11.23 3.68
N VAL A 26 -9.09 11.64 3.69
CA VAL A 26 -9.99 11.53 4.84
C VAL A 26 -11.21 10.73 4.43
N SER A 27 -11.50 9.68 5.16
CA SER A 27 -12.68 8.83 4.96
C SER A 27 -13.60 8.91 6.17
N PHE A 28 -14.84 9.24 5.95
CA PHE A 28 -15.90 9.25 6.96
C PHE A 28 -16.81 8.05 6.74
N HIS A 29 -17.03 7.26 7.77
CA HIS A 29 -17.97 6.15 7.75
C HIS A 29 -18.81 6.14 9.05
N GLN A 30 -19.87 5.34 9.08
CA GLN A 30 -20.86 5.34 10.18
C GLN A 30 -20.26 5.18 11.60
N ARG A 31 -19.07 4.61 11.73
CA ARG A 31 -18.47 4.27 13.01
C ARG A 31 -17.08 4.88 13.21
N GLY A 32 -16.71 5.86 12.38
CA GLY A 32 -15.41 6.48 12.57
C GLY A 32 -14.89 7.29 11.39
N ILE A 33 -13.69 7.78 11.59
CA ILE A 33 -12.93 8.58 10.63
C ILE A 33 -11.59 7.92 10.41
N GLN A 34 -11.15 7.86 9.18
CA GLN A 34 -9.81 7.40 8.83
C GLN A 34 -9.07 8.51 8.11
N LEU A 35 -7.85 8.74 8.50
CA LEU A 35 -6.96 9.72 7.94
C LEU A 35 -5.69 9.03 7.45
N GLY A 36 -5.14 9.49 6.32
CA GLY A 36 -3.87 8.98 5.81
C GLY A 36 -3.20 9.96 4.87
N ILE A 37 -1.87 9.93 4.83
CA ILE A 37 -1.05 10.61 3.83
C ILE A 37 -0.39 9.56 2.95
N GLY A 38 -0.40 9.77 1.64
CA GLY A 38 0.20 8.86 0.68
C GLY A 38 0.50 9.53 -0.65
N ARG A 39 1.16 8.77 -1.50
CA ARG A 39 1.51 9.17 -2.87
C ARG A 39 0.55 8.50 -3.85
N ASN A 40 0.25 9.18 -4.93
CA ASN A 40 -0.59 8.64 -5.99
C ASN A 40 0.11 8.80 -7.34
N CYS A 41 0.29 7.70 -8.05
CA CYS A 41 0.79 7.72 -9.42
C CYS A 41 -0.32 8.19 -10.35
N VAL A 42 -0.10 9.28 -11.09
CA VAL A 42 -1.12 9.92 -11.92
C VAL A 42 -1.60 9.02 -13.06
N ILE A 43 -0.72 8.19 -13.64
CA ILE A 43 -1.08 7.32 -14.77
C ILE A 43 -1.79 6.05 -14.35
N CYS A 44 -1.20 5.35 -13.38
CA CYS A 44 -1.76 4.07 -12.95
C CYS A 44 -2.84 4.24 -11.88
N HIS A 45 -3.02 5.45 -11.34
CA HIS A 45 -3.93 5.75 -10.23
C HIS A 45 -3.69 4.87 -8.99
N ASN A 46 -2.48 4.32 -8.85
CA ASN A 46 -2.13 3.54 -7.68
C ASN A 46 -1.90 4.46 -6.49
N THR A 47 -2.52 4.16 -5.37
CA THR A 47 -2.24 4.82 -4.11
C THR A 47 -1.07 4.10 -3.44
N CYS A 48 0.05 4.79 -3.31
CA CYS A 48 1.25 4.30 -2.65
C CYS A 48 1.30 4.86 -1.24
N MET A 49 1.22 3.97 -0.24
CA MET A 49 1.46 4.30 1.16
C MET A 49 2.61 3.45 1.65
N LEU A 50 3.81 4.03 1.69
CA LEU A 50 5.04 3.29 1.98
C LEU A 50 5.37 3.22 3.47
N SER A 51 4.69 4.02 4.28
CA SER A 51 4.82 4.02 5.75
C SER A 51 3.45 4.13 6.41
N PRO A 52 2.49 3.21 6.12
CA PRO A 52 1.12 3.32 6.60
C PRO A 52 1.01 3.23 8.13
N GLU A 53 1.94 2.57 8.80
CA GLU A 53 1.98 2.50 10.26
C GLU A 53 2.22 3.87 10.91
N GLN A 54 2.93 4.75 10.21
CA GLN A 54 3.28 6.09 10.68
C GLN A 54 2.26 7.14 10.24
N TYR A 55 1.70 7.00 9.02
CA TYR A 55 0.91 8.03 8.37
C TYR A 55 -0.53 7.61 8.07
N ALA A 56 -1.05 6.67 8.83
CA ALA A 56 -2.45 6.32 8.85
C ALA A 56 -2.98 6.25 10.28
N ALA A 57 -4.10 6.89 10.53
CA ALA A 57 -4.77 6.90 11.83
C ALA A 57 -6.27 6.69 11.66
N THR A 58 -6.88 6.01 12.62
CA THR A 58 -8.31 5.71 12.61
C THR A 58 -8.91 6.11 13.95
N TYR A 59 -9.97 6.91 13.90
CA TYR A 59 -10.90 7.09 15.00
C TYR A 59 -12.04 6.09 14.83
N SER A 60 -12.45 5.42 15.90
CA SER A 60 -13.61 4.52 15.88
C SER A 60 -14.43 4.68 17.16
N ASP A 61 -15.72 4.82 16.98
CA ASP A 61 -16.72 4.95 18.04
C ASP A 61 -17.05 3.58 18.70
N THR A 62 -16.50 2.50 18.15
CA THR A 62 -16.70 1.15 18.68
C THR A 62 -15.48 0.73 19.50
N ASN A 63 -15.70 0.19 20.70
CA ASN A 63 -14.71 -0.48 21.56
C ASN A 63 -14.11 -1.72 20.87
N SER A 64 -13.47 -1.54 19.72
CA SER A 64 -12.67 -2.58 19.09
C SER A 64 -11.27 -2.53 19.69
N ASN A 65 -10.67 -3.70 19.96
CA ASN A 65 -9.30 -3.86 20.49
C ASN A 65 -8.20 -3.28 19.58
N ARG A 66 -8.53 -2.45 18.61
CA ARG A 66 -7.60 -1.68 17.77
C ARG A 66 -7.37 -0.33 18.41
N LYS A 67 -6.12 0.10 18.41
CA LYS A 67 -5.70 1.42 18.86
C LYS A 67 -6.52 2.48 18.10
N SER A 68 -7.59 2.97 18.71
CA SER A 68 -8.41 4.04 18.16
C SER A 68 -8.00 5.35 18.81
N TYR A 69 -7.94 6.38 18.01
CA TYR A 69 -7.68 7.75 18.45
C TYR A 69 -9.01 8.44 18.76
N THR A 70 -9.02 9.38 19.68
CA THR A 70 -10.11 10.35 19.78
C THR A 70 -10.10 11.28 18.56
N LEU A 71 -11.20 12.00 18.31
CA LEU A 71 -11.23 12.97 17.22
C LEU A 71 -10.15 14.05 17.39
N GLU A 72 -9.92 14.48 18.62
CA GLU A 72 -8.94 15.50 18.96
C GLU A 72 -7.50 14.97 18.70
N GLU A 73 -7.19 13.76 19.12
CA GLU A 73 -5.91 13.10 18.82
C GLU A 73 -5.70 12.90 17.31
N LEU A 74 -6.77 12.62 16.56
CA LEU A 74 -6.70 12.48 15.11
C LEU A 74 -6.36 13.82 14.43
N LEU A 75 -6.95 14.91 14.89
CA LEU A 75 -6.67 16.25 14.38
C LEU A 75 -5.22 16.69 14.71
N LEU A 76 -4.76 16.42 15.93
CA LEU A 76 -3.37 16.67 16.32
C LEU A 76 -2.38 15.90 15.44
N LYS A 77 -2.67 14.63 15.14
CA LYS A 77 -1.84 13.84 14.21
C LYS A 77 -1.86 14.41 12.79
N ALA A 78 -3.00 14.89 12.31
CA ALA A 78 -3.08 15.52 11.01
C ALA A 78 -2.18 16.77 10.93
N ASP A 79 -2.21 17.59 11.96
CA ASP A 79 -1.38 18.79 12.07
C ASP A 79 0.11 18.43 12.13
N GLU A 80 0.50 17.47 12.98
CA GLU A 80 1.87 16.94 13.07
C GLU A 80 2.38 16.45 11.69
N TRP A 81 1.56 15.71 10.95
CA TRP A 81 1.93 15.22 9.63
C TRP A 81 2.08 16.34 8.61
N LEU A 82 1.22 17.34 8.64
CA LEU A 82 1.33 18.50 7.75
C LEU A 82 2.59 19.32 8.06
N GLN A 83 2.93 19.49 9.32
CA GLN A 83 4.16 20.16 9.73
C GLN A 83 5.42 19.40 9.29
N ASN A 84 5.39 18.06 9.31
CA ASN A 84 6.51 17.21 8.91
C ASN A 84 6.41 16.69 7.47
N LEU A 85 5.55 17.26 6.64
CA LEU A 85 5.23 16.72 5.32
C LEU A 85 6.45 16.56 4.40
N ARG A 86 7.40 17.49 4.45
CA ARG A 86 8.64 17.39 3.66
C ARG A 86 9.49 16.19 4.07
N GLY A 87 9.58 15.89 5.37
CA GLY A 87 10.29 14.72 5.88
C GLY A 87 9.61 13.42 5.45
N ILE A 88 8.28 13.37 5.50
CA ILE A 88 7.48 12.23 5.03
C ILE A 88 7.76 11.94 3.56
N ILE A 89 7.70 12.97 2.72
CA ILE A 89 7.93 12.86 1.28
C ILE A 89 9.35 12.41 0.97
N ALA A 90 10.34 12.98 1.65
CA ALA A 90 11.74 12.58 1.47
C ALA A 90 11.96 11.11 1.81
N SER A 91 11.39 10.63 2.93
CA SER A 91 11.44 9.22 3.33
C SER A 91 10.76 8.28 2.32
N ASP A 92 9.61 8.68 1.78
CA ASP A 92 8.92 7.90 0.75
C ASP A 92 9.70 7.85 -0.56
N ASP A 93 10.31 8.98 -0.96
CA ASP A 93 11.16 9.03 -2.15
C ASP A 93 12.39 8.11 -2.03
N GLU A 94 13.05 8.08 -0.87
CA GLU A 94 14.17 7.17 -0.59
C GLU A 94 13.73 5.70 -0.73
N LYS A 95 12.56 5.35 -0.20
CA LYS A 95 12.01 3.99 -0.34
C LYS A 95 11.67 3.64 -1.78
N ILE A 96 11.09 4.57 -2.54
CA ILE A 96 10.78 4.38 -3.95
C ILE A 96 12.08 4.13 -4.74
N GLU A 97 13.11 4.93 -4.52
CA GLU A 97 14.40 4.76 -5.19
C GLU A 97 15.09 3.43 -4.78
N ALA A 98 15.02 3.05 -3.51
CA ALA A 98 15.50 1.74 -3.07
C ALA A 98 14.76 0.57 -3.76
N MET A 99 13.43 0.66 -3.88
CA MET A 99 12.63 -0.33 -4.59
C MET A 99 12.95 -0.38 -6.09
N LYS A 100 13.21 0.74 -6.73
CA LYS A 100 13.61 0.81 -8.15
C LYS A 100 15.00 0.24 -8.39
N ALA A 101 15.92 0.44 -7.45
CA ALA A 101 17.29 -0.07 -7.54
C ALA A 101 17.39 -1.58 -7.30
N ARG A 102 16.45 -2.18 -6.57
CA ARG A 102 16.46 -3.61 -6.24
C ARG A 102 15.78 -4.42 -7.36
N GLU A 103 16.60 -5.08 -8.16
CA GLU A 103 16.13 -6.01 -9.20
C GLU A 103 15.72 -7.36 -8.57
N ILE A 104 14.68 -7.97 -9.12
CA ILE A 104 14.14 -9.28 -8.75
C ILE A 104 14.51 -10.24 -9.88
N SER A 105 15.26 -11.29 -9.58
CA SER A 105 15.56 -12.36 -10.54
C SER A 105 14.30 -13.18 -10.86
N ALA A 106 14.31 -13.90 -11.97
CA ALA A 106 13.21 -14.78 -12.34
C ALA A 106 12.92 -15.83 -11.24
N GLN A 107 13.97 -16.37 -10.61
CA GLN A 107 13.83 -17.33 -9.53
C GLN A 107 13.18 -16.70 -8.28
N GLU A 108 13.61 -15.50 -7.90
CA GLU A 108 12.99 -14.75 -6.80
C GLU A 108 11.53 -14.43 -7.10
N MET A 109 11.21 -14.03 -8.33
CA MET A 109 9.84 -13.75 -8.76
C MET A 109 8.93 -14.97 -8.57
N PHE A 110 9.35 -16.15 -9.01
CA PHE A 110 8.60 -17.40 -8.79
C PHE A 110 8.48 -17.76 -7.31
N THR A 111 9.52 -17.52 -6.53
CA THR A 111 9.50 -17.72 -5.07
C THR A 111 8.47 -16.81 -4.41
N ILE A 112 8.44 -15.52 -4.75
CA ILE A 112 7.49 -14.55 -4.23
C ILE A 112 6.05 -14.95 -4.56
N ILE A 113 5.78 -15.36 -5.80
CA ILE A 113 4.46 -15.81 -6.24
C ILE A 113 4.04 -17.07 -5.46
N GLY A 114 4.96 -18.00 -5.28
CA GLY A 114 4.74 -19.20 -4.46
C GLY A 114 4.41 -18.85 -3.01
N MET A 115 5.13 -17.91 -2.41
CA MET A 115 4.85 -17.42 -1.05
C MET A 115 3.48 -16.76 -0.94
N LEU A 116 3.11 -15.89 -1.89
CA LEU A 116 1.78 -15.27 -1.93
C LEU A 116 0.67 -16.31 -2.04
N THR A 117 0.86 -17.32 -2.87
CA THR A 117 -0.08 -18.43 -3.04
C THR A 117 -0.20 -19.25 -1.75
N ALA A 118 0.92 -19.59 -1.10
CA ALA A 118 0.94 -20.31 0.16
C ALA A 118 0.25 -19.53 1.29
N LEU A 119 0.52 -18.23 1.40
CA LEU A 119 -0.14 -17.35 2.37
C LEU A 119 -1.64 -17.28 2.13
N ARG A 120 -2.09 -17.25 0.89
CA ARG A 120 -3.52 -17.26 0.54
C ARG A 120 -4.17 -18.58 0.93
N VAL A 121 -3.58 -19.70 0.54
CA VAL A 121 -4.09 -21.04 0.88
C VAL A 121 -4.14 -21.24 2.39
N SER A 122 -3.11 -20.81 3.11
CA SER A 122 -3.05 -20.94 4.57
C SER A 122 -4.10 -20.07 5.28
N SER A 123 -4.46 -18.92 4.72
CA SER A 123 -5.53 -18.06 5.27
C SER A 123 -6.94 -18.70 5.11
N GLU A 124 -7.12 -19.53 4.09
CA GLU A 124 -8.38 -20.25 3.84
C GLU A 124 -8.47 -21.55 4.62
N THR A 125 -7.33 -22.15 4.99
CA THR A 125 -7.28 -23.39 5.75
C THR A 125 -7.27 -23.12 7.26
N LYS A 126 -7.94 -23.97 8.02
CA LYS A 126 -7.99 -23.90 9.49
C LYS A 126 -6.67 -24.35 10.18
N TYR A 127 -5.57 -24.38 9.47
CA TYR A 127 -4.28 -24.78 10.03
C TYR A 127 -3.75 -23.70 10.99
N LYS A 128 -3.87 -23.98 12.30
CA LYS A 128 -3.47 -23.08 13.39
C LYS A 128 -1.98 -22.72 13.34
N GLU A 129 -1.13 -23.58 12.85
CA GLU A 129 0.32 -23.45 12.79
C GLU A 129 0.77 -22.36 11.79
N ILE A 130 -0.06 -22.05 10.79
CA ILE A 130 0.22 -21.06 9.75
C ILE A 130 -0.46 -19.70 10.07
N ARG A 131 -1.22 -19.60 11.16
CA ARG A 131 -1.93 -18.36 11.54
C ARG A 131 -1.02 -17.17 11.86
N ASN A 132 0.26 -17.41 12.12
CA ASN A 132 1.25 -16.36 12.36
C ASN A 132 1.80 -15.79 11.05
N LEU A 133 1.49 -16.39 9.90
CA LEU A 133 1.82 -15.83 8.61
C LEU A 133 0.88 -14.65 8.31
N GLN A 134 1.49 -13.58 7.87
CA GLN A 134 0.79 -12.36 7.52
C GLN A 134 -0.25 -12.63 6.44
N THR A 135 -1.49 -12.24 6.69
CA THR A 135 -2.57 -12.39 5.71
C THR A 135 -2.38 -11.41 4.57
N ILE A 136 -2.10 -11.89 3.38
CA ILE A 136 -2.06 -11.05 2.19
C ILE A 136 -3.46 -10.95 1.60
N PRO A 137 -3.99 -9.75 1.41
CA PRO A 137 -5.37 -9.55 0.97
C PRO A 137 -5.52 -9.66 -0.55
N LEU A 138 -4.88 -10.64 -1.17
CA LEU A 138 -5.03 -10.99 -2.59
C LEU A 138 -5.77 -12.33 -2.69
N ASN A 139 -6.81 -12.37 -3.52
CA ASN A 139 -7.44 -13.64 -3.87
C ASN A 139 -6.68 -14.36 -4.99
N GLN A 140 -7.01 -15.63 -5.24
CA GLN A 140 -6.29 -16.45 -6.24
C GLN A 140 -6.30 -15.82 -7.64
N ALA A 141 -7.39 -15.21 -8.06
CA ALA A 141 -7.48 -14.54 -9.36
C ALA A 141 -6.59 -13.30 -9.43
N GLN A 142 -6.44 -12.58 -8.32
CA GLN A 142 -5.54 -11.42 -8.24
C GLN A 142 -4.08 -11.87 -8.26
N ILE A 143 -3.72 -12.96 -7.59
CA ILE A 143 -2.37 -13.56 -7.65
C ILE A 143 -2.06 -13.99 -9.09
N GLY A 144 -3.00 -14.62 -9.78
CA GLY A 144 -2.83 -15.00 -11.20
C GLY A 144 -2.55 -13.79 -12.09
N ARG A 145 -3.36 -12.72 -11.98
CA ARG A 145 -3.16 -11.47 -12.75
C ARG A 145 -1.85 -10.76 -12.38
N LEU A 146 -1.47 -10.77 -11.12
CA LEU A 146 -0.17 -10.25 -10.67
C LEU A 146 0.97 -11.01 -11.34
N THR A 147 0.88 -12.34 -11.38
CA THR A 147 1.86 -13.21 -12.04
C THR A 147 1.99 -12.87 -13.53
N GLU A 148 0.87 -12.78 -14.25
CA GLU A 148 0.85 -12.42 -15.67
C GLU A 148 1.51 -11.06 -15.90
N LYS A 149 1.16 -10.07 -15.10
CA LYS A 149 1.73 -8.72 -15.20
C LYS A 149 3.24 -8.69 -14.97
N MET A 150 3.71 -9.43 -13.97
CA MET A 150 5.15 -9.56 -13.68
C MET A 150 5.90 -10.25 -14.81
N MET A 151 5.32 -11.30 -15.38
CA MET A 151 5.90 -12.02 -16.53
C MET A 151 5.97 -11.14 -17.78
N LEU A 152 4.94 -10.35 -18.06
CA LEU A 152 4.92 -9.40 -19.18
C LEU A 152 6.00 -8.32 -18.98
N THR A 153 6.11 -7.74 -17.78
CA THR A 153 7.14 -6.76 -17.46
C THR A 153 8.54 -7.34 -17.66
N TYR A 154 8.77 -8.58 -17.19
CA TYR A 154 10.04 -9.26 -17.41
C TYR A 154 10.34 -9.49 -18.90
N HIS A 155 9.34 -9.89 -19.68
CA HIS A 155 9.50 -10.13 -21.11
C HIS A 155 9.82 -8.82 -21.89
N GLU A 156 9.19 -7.72 -21.51
CA GLU A 156 9.35 -6.42 -22.20
C GLU A 156 10.66 -5.73 -21.82
N GLN A 157 11.06 -5.79 -20.56
CA GLN A 157 12.18 -5.02 -20.01
C GLN A 157 13.42 -5.87 -19.72
N ASN A 158 13.32 -7.20 -19.82
CA ASN A 158 14.32 -8.19 -19.42
C ASN A 158 14.78 -8.06 -17.96
N LYS A 159 13.97 -7.38 -17.14
CA LYS A 159 14.16 -7.20 -15.71
C LYS A 159 12.86 -6.82 -15.04
N VAL A 160 12.80 -7.06 -13.74
CA VAL A 160 11.72 -6.63 -12.86
C VAL A 160 12.35 -6.06 -11.60
N THR A 161 11.82 -4.96 -11.09
CA THR A 161 12.26 -4.37 -9.83
C THR A 161 11.24 -4.60 -8.73
N VAL A 162 11.63 -4.38 -7.47
CA VAL A 162 10.69 -4.38 -6.34
C VAL A 162 9.61 -3.31 -6.54
N TRP A 163 9.95 -2.20 -7.18
CA TRP A 163 8.99 -1.15 -7.53
C TRP A 163 7.92 -1.62 -8.54
N ASP A 164 8.33 -2.38 -9.57
CA ASP A 164 7.40 -2.97 -10.54
C ASP A 164 6.45 -3.95 -9.84
N PHE A 165 6.98 -4.79 -8.94
CA PHE A 165 6.19 -5.71 -8.14
C PHE A 165 5.18 -4.96 -7.25
N TYR A 166 5.62 -3.93 -6.52
CA TYR A 166 4.75 -3.11 -5.67
C TYR A 166 3.61 -2.47 -6.48
N ASN A 167 3.92 -1.87 -7.62
CA ASN A 167 2.92 -1.27 -8.50
C ASN A 167 1.94 -2.31 -9.07
N ALA A 168 2.44 -3.45 -9.50
CA ALA A 168 1.59 -4.53 -9.99
C ALA A 168 0.67 -5.07 -8.90
N ALA A 169 1.16 -5.22 -7.67
CA ALA A 169 0.37 -5.67 -6.53
C ALA A 169 -0.70 -4.65 -6.12
N THR A 170 -0.35 -3.38 -6.04
CA THR A 170 -1.30 -2.30 -5.70
C THR A 170 -2.35 -2.08 -6.79
N ASP A 171 -2.04 -2.37 -8.04
CA ASP A 171 -2.99 -2.36 -9.14
C ASP A 171 -4.14 -3.36 -8.96
N MET A 172 -3.89 -4.47 -8.26
CA MET A 172 -4.92 -5.46 -7.93
C MET A 172 -5.98 -4.93 -6.97
N TYR A 173 -5.73 -3.80 -6.28
CA TYR A 173 -6.66 -3.18 -5.33
C TYR A 173 -7.62 -2.18 -5.97
N LYS A 174 -7.40 -1.78 -7.23
CA LYS A 174 -8.22 -0.79 -7.95
C LYS A 174 -9.73 -1.05 -7.92
N PRO A 175 -10.22 -2.29 -8.02
CA PRO A 175 -11.65 -2.55 -7.91
C PRO A 175 -12.28 -2.08 -6.59
N HIS A 176 -11.46 -1.85 -5.58
CA HIS A 176 -11.87 -1.43 -4.23
C HIS A 176 -11.61 0.05 -3.93
N LEU A 177 -11.38 0.88 -4.97
CA LEU A 177 -11.08 2.32 -4.82
C LEU A 177 -12.09 3.09 -3.95
N LEU A 178 -13.31 2.61 -3.83
CA LEU A 178 -14.34 3.19 -2.98
C LEU A 178 -14.28 2.70 -1.52
N ASP A 179 -13.42 1.74 -1.20
CA ASP A 179 -13.23 1.21 0.16
C ASP A 179 -11.86 1.59 0.72
N GLN A 180 -11.70 2.85 1.08
CA GLN A 180 -10.46 3.42 1.61
C GLN A 180 -9.87 2.62 2.79
N PRO A 181 -10.65 2.21 3.81
CA PRO A 181 -10.15 1.39 4.90
C PRO A 181 -9.56 0.05 4.44
N MET A 182 -10.17 -0.56 3.43
CA MET A 182 -9.68 -1.81 2.86
C MET A 182 -8.39 -1.59 2.09
N ILE A 183 -8.30 -0.55 1.25
CA ILE A 183 -7.07 -0.19 0.51
C ILE A 183 -5.92 0.06 1.48
N LEU A 184 -6.17 0.79 2.56
CA LEU A 184 -5.16 1.06 3.58
C LEU A 184 -4.61 -0.24 4.18
N SER A 185 -5.48 -1.13 4.65
CA SER A 185 -5.06 -2.42 5.24
C SER A 185 -4.32 -3.31 4.23
N GLN A 186 -4.72 -3.27 2.96
CA GLN A 186 -4.07 -3.99 1.87
C GLN A 186 -2.67 -3.44 1.58
N ASN A 187 -2.52 -2.12 1.52
CA ASN A 187 -1.20 -1.51 1.37
C ASN A 187 -0.28 -1.83 2.55
N MET A 188 -0.79 -1.76 3.79
CA MET A 188 -0.02 -2.13 4.99
C MET A 188 0.52 -3.57 4.90
N ALA A 189 -0.34 -4.51 4.56
CA ALA A 189 0.04 -5.91 4.43
C ALA A 189 1.07 -6.12 3.30
N MET A 190 0.91 -5.44 2.16
CA MET A 190 1.83 -5.57 1.03
C MET A 190 3.19 -4.93 1.32
N VAL A 191 3.23 -3.74 1.90
CA VAL A 191 4.49 -3.09 2.28
C VAL A 191 5.24 -3.92 3.30
N SER A 192 4.54 -4.46 4.31
CA SER A 192 5.16 -5.34 5.29
C SER A 192 5.70 -6.63 4.66
N PHE A 193 4.98 -7.22 3.71
CA PHE A 193 5.47 -8.38 2.94
C PHE A 193 6.75 -8.06 2.16
N ILE A 194 6.79 -6.92 1.48
CA ILE A 194 7.95 -6.46 0.70
C ILE A 194 9.15 -6.24 1.62
N ASN A 195 8.97 -5.52 2.72
CA ASN A 195 10.04 -5.24 3.68
C ASN A 195 10.63 -6.51 4.32
N GLN A 196 9.81 -7.55 4.50
CA GLN A 196 10.26 -8.82 5.11
C GLN A 196 10.95 -9.76 4.12
N ASN A 197 10.63 -9.67 2.83
CA ASN A 197 11.03 -10.70 1.87
C ASN A 197 11.84 -10.18 0.67
N LEU A 198 11.86 -8.87 0.43
CA LEU A 198 12.45 -8.28 -0.78
C LEU A 198 13.44 -7.14 -0.53
N ILE A 199 13.40 -6.52 0.61
CA ILE A 199 14.31 -5.46 1.07
C ILE A 199 14.93 -5.87 2.38
#